data_1c7ac3d97f8b6fad8e31effe510004e2
#
_entry.id   1c7ac3d97f8b6fad8e31effe510004e2
#
_cell.length_a   1.000
_cell.length_b   1.000
_cell.length_c   1.000
_cell.angle_alpha   90.00
_cell.angle_beta   90.00
_cell.angle_gamma   90.00
#
_symmetry.space_group_name_H-M   'P 1'
#
loop_
_entity.id
_entity.type
_entity.pdbx_description
1 polymer ?
#
loop_
_entity_poly.entity_id
_entity_poly.type
_entity_poly.pdbx_seq_one_letter_code
_entity_poly.pdbx_strand_id
1 'polypeptide(L)'
;MLKGALQRTAPRSPHSKSLAGLFLLCVCLLYAVHSAGDSAMVAMDEINAEVLVKSTTMWNGTTLPPYGVGQPEISVVRITVPPGQALPMHYHPHATAGVLLSGELVVHTAAGETAELSAGDGLIELTNQVHAGANTGDEPAIILVVYVGIEGEPVTVLAEHCSDDSCPQNVSADAEQQ
;
A
#
# COMPACT_ATOMS: atom_id res chain seq x y z
N MET A 1 -58.76 -55.25 22.27
CA MET A 1 -58.19 -55.82 23.51
C MET A 1 -57.25 -54.77 24.08
N LEU A 2 -57.73 -53.94 24.90
CA LEU A 2 -57.74 -53.86 26.39
C LEU A 2 -56.36 -54.21 27.04
N LYS A 3 -55.76 -53.20 27.71
CA LYS A 3 -55.26 -53.08 29.07
C LYS A 3 -54.18 -51.97 29.03
N GLY A 4 -54.22 -50.83 29.65
CA GLY A 4 -54.78 -50.47 31.00
C GLY A 4 -53.73 -50.71 32.05
N ALA A 5 -53.02 -49.69 32.55
CA ALA A 5 -52.56 -49.61 33.94
C ALA A 5 -51.58 -48.44 34.12
N LEU A 6 -51.90 -47.56 34.82
CA LEU A 6 -51.82 -47.13 36.22
C LEU A 6 -50.68 -46.15 36.49
N GLN A 7 -51.12 -44.94 36.80
CA GLN A 7 -50.29 -43.87 37.39
C GLN A 7 -49.90 -44.28 38.81
N ARG A 8 -48.67 -44.04 39.19
CA ARG A 8 -48.25 -43.89 40.59
C ARG A 8 -47.57 -42.56 40.80
N THR A 9 -48.21 -41.72 41.53
CA THR A 9 -47.68 -40.48 42.08
C THR A 9 -46.75 -40.82 43.26
N ALA A 10 -45.57 -40.21 43.29
CA ALA A 10 -44.67 -40.21 44.45
C ALA A 10 -44.41 -38.76 44.94
N PRO A 11 -44.17 -38.57 46.25
CA PRO A 11 -44.41 -37.31 46.95
C PRO A 11 -43.26 -36.28 46.76
N ARG A 12 -43.67 -35.01 46.87
CA ARG A 12 -42.78 -33.84 46.98
C ARG A 12 -42.08 -33.85 48.34
N SER A 13 -40.75 -33.68 48.33
CA SER A 13 -39.95 -33.34 49.51
C SER A 13 -39.45 -31.88 49.43
N PRO A 14 -39.20 -31.22 50.57
CA PRO A 14 -39.15 -29.76 50.67
C PRO A 14 -37.73 -29.18 50.44
N HIS A 15 -37.74 -27.99 49.89
CA HIS A 15 -36.76 -26.93 49.94
C HIS A 15 -35.39 -27.20 50.61
N SER A 16 -34.40 -27.43 49.78
CA SER A 16 -32.99 -27.13 50.05
C SER A 16 -32.60 -25.85 49.24
N LYS A 17 -32.52 -24.73 49.93
CA LYS A 17 -31.93 -23.51 49.38
C LYS A 17 -30.44 -23.74 49.28
N SER A 18 -29.98 -24.07 48.09
CA SER A 18 -28.58 -24.33 47.78
C SER A 18 -27.77 -23.04 47.87
N LEU A 19 -26.73 -23.07 48.70
CA LEU A 19 -25.66 -22.05 48.78
C LEU A 19 -24.86 -21.91 47.47
N ALA A 20 -25.21 -22.60 46.41
CA ALA A 20 -24.52 -22.56 45.11
C ALA A 20 -24.71 -21.23 44.34
N GLY A 21 -25.79 -20.47 44.65
CA GLY A 21 -26.05 -19.19 43.98
C GLY A 21 -25.09 -18.07 44.36
N LEU A 22 -24.51 -18.11 45.57
CA LEU A 22 -23.62 -17.04 46.04
C LEU A 22 -22.19 -17.18 45.49
N PHE A 23 -21.75 -18.40 45.22
CA PHE A 23 -20.42 -18.64 44.60
C PHE A 23 -20.39 -18.28 43.10
N LEU A 24 -21.51 -18.47 42.39
CA LEU A 24 -21.59 -18.13 40.97
C LEU A 24 -21.60 -16.63 40.72
N LEU A 25 -22.20 -15.83 41.62
CA LEU A 25 -22.20 -14.37 41.54
C LEU A 25 -20.81 -13.78 41.81
N CYS A 26 -20.01 -14.39 42.69
CA CYS A 26 -18.65 -13.91 43.00
C CYS A 26 -17.65 -14.22 41.89
N VAL A 27 -17.83 -15.34 41.18
CA VAL A 27 -17.00 -15.69 40.02
C VAL A 27 -17.31 -14.79 38.80
N CYS A 28 -18.59 -14.44 38.60
CA CYS A 28 -18.96 -13.49 37.53
C CYS A 28 -18.46 -12.07 37.80
N LEU A 29 -18.37 -11.61 39.06
CA LEU A 29 -17.80 -10.31 39.40
C LEU A 29 -16.27 -10.28 39.21
N LEU A 30 -15.58 -11.40 39.43
CA LEU A 30 -14.14 -11.48 39.22
C LEU A 30 -13.77 -11.58 37.71
N TYR A 31 -14.67 -12.14 36.88
CA TYR A 31 -14.49 -12.12 35.42
C TYR A 31 -14.82 -10.77 34.77
N ALA A 32 -15.69 -9.96 35.38
CA ALA A 32 -16.05 -8.65 34.85
C ALA A 32 -14.96 -7.58 35.05
N VAL A 33 -13.99 -7.80 35.95
CA VAL A 33 -12.90 -6.84 36.21
C VAL A 33 -11.70 -7.08 35.30
N HIS A 34 -11.60 -8.25 34.62
CA HIS A 34 -10.51 -8.55 33.69
C HIS A 34 -10.80 -8.18 32.23
N SER A 35 -12.02 -7.77 31.91
CA SER A 35 -12.35 -7.32 30.54
C SER A 35 -12.33 -5.81 30.35
N ALA A 36 -12.00 -5.02 31.38
CA ALA A 36 -11.90 -3.57 31.29
C ALA A 36 -10.55 -3.07 30.73
N GLY A 37 -9.63 -3.98 30.45
CA GLY A 37 -8.32 -3.64 29.86
C GLY A 37 -8.26 -3.69 28.33
N ASP A 38 -9.29 -4.27 27.69
CA ASP A 38 -9.26 -4.54 26.25
C ASP A 38 -10.14 -3.57 25.42
N SER A 39 -10.87 -2.68 26.09
CA SER A 39 -11.76 -1.75 25.39
C SER A 39 -11.07 -0.52 24.80
N ALA A 40 -9.77 -0.34 25.02
CA ALA A 40 -9.01 0.79 24.44
C ALA A 40 -8.46 0.47 23.05
N MET A 41 -8.45 -0.80 22.58
CA MET A 41 -8.01 -1.17 21.24
C MET A 41 -9.14 -1.31 20.21
N VAL A 42 -10.40 -1.24 20.64
CA VAL A 42 -11.54 -1.43 19.72
C VAL A 42 -11.89 -0.16 18.92
N ALA A 43 -11.33 1.01 19.28
CA ALA A 43 -11.58 2.26 18.56
C ALA A 43 -10.76 2.44 17.27
N MET A 44 -9.86 1.48 16.94
CA MET A 44 -9.07 1.51 15.70
C MET A 44 -9.70 0.70 14.56
N ASP A 45 -10.83 0.05 14.80
CA ASP A 45 -11.47 -0.87 13.85
C ASP A 45 -12.22 -0.13 12.70
N GLU A 46 -12.30 1.20 12.74
CA GLU A 46 -12.88 2.02 11.68
C GLU A 46 -11.84 2.70 10.77
N ILE A 47 -10.54 2.70 11.16
CA ILE A 47 -9.46 3.26 10.35
C ILE A 47 -8.66 2.11 9.76
N ASN A 48 -8.80 1.91 8.45
CA ASN A 48 -7.95 0.98 7.71
C ASN A 48 -6.75 1.74 7.13
N ALA A 49 -5.53 1.24 7.38
CA ALA A 49 -4.29 1.76 6.81
C ALA A 49 -3.61 0.63 6.04
N GLU A 50 -3.49 0.81 4.74
CA GLU A 50 -2.83 -0.13 3.84
C GLU A 50 -1.50 0.47 3.36
N VAL A 51 -0.44 -0.35 3.36
CA VAL A 51 0.85 0.02 2.79
C VAL A 51 0.89 -0.47 1.35
N LEU A 52 0.69 0.43 0.38
CA LEU A 52 0.72 0.09 -1.04
C LEU A 52 2.12 -0.28 -1.53
N VAL A 53 3.15 0.45 -1.07
CA VAL A 53 4.56 0.13 -1.34
C VAL A 53 5.44 0.61 -0.20
N LYS A 54 6.45 -0.19 0.18
CA LYS A 54 7.49 0.18 1.12
C LYS A 54 8.76 -0.58 0.77
N SER A 55 9.81 0.14 0.35
CA SER A 55 11.05 -0.48 -0.08
C SER A 55 12.25 0.44 0.15
N THR A 56 13.44 -0.14 0.26
CA THR A 56 14.74 0.53 0.17
C THR A 56 15.37 0.32 -1.20
N THR A 57 14.65 -0.34 -2.12
CA THR A 57 15.03 -0.53 -3.51
C THR A 57 13.99 0.06 -4.43
N MET A 58 14.43 0.50 -5.60
CA MET A 58 13.60 0.87 -6.73
C MET A 58 12.91 -0.37 -7.33
N TRP A 59 11.94 -0.19 -8.21
CA TRP A 59 11.16 -1.30 -8.76
C TRP A 59 12.00 -2.34 -9.52
N ASN A 60 13.16 -1.96 -10.07
CA ASN A 60 14.07 -2.87 -10.74
C ASN A 60 15.07 -3.59 -9.80
N GLY A 61 14.90 -3.45 -8.48
CA GLY A 61 15.75 -4.07 -7.46
C GLY A 61 17.01 -3.29 -7.10
N THR A 62 17.33 -2.19 -7.80
CA THR A 62 18.48 -1.35 -7.48
C THR A 62 18.22 -0.59 -6.17
N THR A 63 19.24 -0.53 -5.30
CA THR A 63 19.15 0.20 -4.02
C THR A 63 18.93 1.69 -4.24
N LEU A 64 17.97 2.29 -3.51
CA LEU A 64 17.78 3.73 -3.50
C LEU A 64 19.05 4.43 -3.00
N PRO A 65 19.47 5.52 -3.64
CA PRO A 65 20.57 6.34 -3.13
C PRO A 65 20.15 7.02 -1.81
N PRO A 66 21.13 7.47 -0.99
CA PRO A 66 20.84 8.35 0.13
C PRO A 66 20.10 9.60 -0.32
N TYR A 67 19.30 10.20 0.56
CA TYR A 67 18.70 11.49 0.30
C TYR A 67 19.76 12.56 0.02
N GLY A 68 19.46 13.46 -0.92
CA GLY A 68 20.31 14.62 -1.19
C GLY A 68 20.41 15.57 0.01
N VAL A 69 21.40 16.45 -0.02
CA VAL A 69 21.63 17.47 1.03
C VAL A 69 21.09 18.80 0.52
N GLY A 70 20.15 19.40 1.23
CA GLY A 70 19.53 20.68 0.87
C GLY A 70 18.22 20.89 1.60
N GLN A 71 17.54 21.99 1.31
CA GLN A 71 16.19 22.23 1.81
C GLN A 71 15.21 21.29 1.05
N PRO A 72 14.52 20.37 1.73
CA PRO A 72 13.55 19.51 1.07
C PRO A 72 12.41 20.30 0.43
N GLU A 73 12.07 19.94 -0.80
CA GLU A 73 10.87 20.39 -1.50
C GLU A 73 10.07 19.16 -1.96
N ILE A 74 8.85 19.01 -1.43
CA ILE A 74 7.99 17.88 -1.74
C ILE A 74 6.93 18.32 -2.74
N SER A 75 6.89 17.66 -3.89
CA SER A 75 5.86 17.88 -4.91
C SER A 75 4.95 16.66 -5.01
N VAL A 76 3.65 16.89 -5.11
CA VAL A 76 2.65 15.86 -5.37
C VAL A 76 1.96 16.19 -6.69
N VAL A 77 2.15 15.35 -7.69
CA VAL A 77 1.69 15.59 -9.06
C VAL A 77 0.74 14.48 -9.50
N ARG A 78 -0.37 14.86 -10.09
CA ARG A 78 -1.26 13.93 -10.79
C ARG A 78 -0.97 14.00 -12.28
N ILE A 79 -0.58 12.86 -12.86
CA ILE A 79 -0.31 12.71 -14.28
C ILE A 79 -1.42 11.86 -14.89
N THR A 80 -1.95 12.30 -16.03
CA THR A 80 -2.92 11.53 -16.82
C THR A 80 -2.27 11.18 -18.13
N VAL A 81 -2.16 9.88 -18.43
CA VAL A 81 -1.62 9.35 -19.69
C VAL A 81 -2.78 8.77 -20.48
N PRO A 82 -3.18 9.37 -21.60
CA PRO A 82 -4.24 8.84 -22.45
C PRO A 82 -3.93 7.43 -22.98
N PRO A 83 -4.94 6.64 -23.39
CA PRO A 83 -4.73 5.34 -24.00
C PRO A 83 -3.73 5.37 -25.14
N GLY A 84 -2.81 4.43 -25.18
CA GLY A 84 -1.78 4.29 -26.21
C GLY A 84 -0.72 5.39 -26.24
N GLN A 85 -0.67 6.28 -25.25
CA GLN A 85 0.34 7.31 -25.12
C GLN A 85 1.45 6.88 -24.17
N ALA A 86 2.66 7.41 -24.41
CA ALA A 86 3.81 7.23 -23.55
C ALA A 86 4.38 8.57 -23.10
N LEU A 87 4.95 8.59 -21.90
CA LEU A 87 5.77 9.70 -21.43
C LEU A 87 7.13 9.67 -22.16
N PRO A 88 7.79 10.82 -22.35
CA PRO A 88 9.14 10.84 -22.89
C PRO A 88 10.11 10.13 -21.95
N MET A 89 11.22 9.61 -22.48
CA MET A 89 12.31 9.07 -21.68
C MET A 89 12.88 10.18 -20.78
N HIS A 90 12.97 9.89 -19.50
CA HIS A 90 13.42 10.84 -18.48
C HIS A 90 14.03 10.12 -17.29
N TYR A 91 14.62 10.87 -16.37
CA TYR A 91 15.05 10.35 -15.07
C TYR A 91 14.67 11.32 -13.95
N HIS A 92 14.64 10.80 -12.72
CA HIS A 92 14.44 11.57 -11.49
C HIS A 92 15.76 11.67 -10.73
N PRO A 93 16.28 12.89 -10.45
CA PRO A 93 17.48 13.05 -9.63
C PRO A 93 17.27 12.63 -8.16
N HIS A 94 16.02 12.63 -7.70
CA HIS A 94 15.65 12.40 -6.32
C HIS A 94 14.69 11.22 -6.18
N ALA A 95 14.58 10.69 -4.95
CA ALA A 95 13.64 9.63 -4.63
C ALA A 95 12.22 10.02 -5.00
N THR A 96 11.55 9.15 -5.71
CA THR A 96 10.21 9.36 -6.26
C THR A 96 9.38 8.11 -6.03
N ALA A 97 8.12 8.30 -5.65
CA ALA A 97 7.17 7.22 -5.48
C ALA A 97 5.85 7.58 -6.16
N GLY A 98 5.17 6.58 -6.73
CA GLY A 98 3.88 6.75 -7.38
C GLY A 98 2.86 5.73 -6.93
N VAL A 99 1.57 6.08 -7.12
CA VAL A 99 0.45 5.16 -6.99
C VAL A 99 -0.43 5.32 -8.21
N LEU A 100 -0.68 4.23 -8.93
CA LEU A 100 -1.61 4.23 -10.05
C LEU A 100 -3.05 4.24 -9.50
N LEU A 101 -3.77 5.32 -9.74
CA LEU A 101 -5.14 5.52 -9.24
C LEU A 101 -6.19 4.86 -10.15
N SER A 102 -5.92 4.78 -11.47
CA SER A 102 -6.80 4.14 -12.45
C SER A 102 -6.04 3.80 -13.71
N GLY A 103 -6.59 2.85 -14.49
CA GLY A 103 -6.01 2.38 -15.74
C GLY A 103 -4.87 1.41 -15.54
N GLU A 104 -4.05 1.27 -16.57
CA GLU A 104 -2.87 0.41 -16.64
C GLU A 104 -1.66 1.22 -17.11
N LEU A 105 -0.50 0.95 -16.55
CA LEU A 105 0.74 1.63 -16.92
C LEU A 105 1.90 0.63 -16.94
N VAL A 106 2.67 0.64 -18.00
CA VAL A 106 3.93 -0.09 -18.08
C VAL A 106 5.08 0.90 -17.99
N VAL A 107 5.92 0.76 -16.97
CA VAL A 107 7.17 1.51 -16.85
C VAL A 107 8.30 0.67 -17.41
N HIS A 108 9.18 1.27 -18.20
CA HIS A 108 10.28 0.55 -18.84
C HIS A 108 11.57 1.39 -18.88
N THR A 109 12.72 0.71 -18.87
CA THR A 109 14.04 1.28 -19.09
C THR A 109 14.47 1.13 -20.54
N ALA A 110 15.48 1.88 -20.97
CA ALA A 110 16.11 1.68 -22.28
C ALA A 110 16.77 0.29 -22.42
N ALA A 111 17.14 -0.36 -21.30
CA ALA A 111 17.67 -1.72 -21.27
C ALA A 111 16.60 -2.83 -21.41
N GLY A 112 15.31 -2.45 -21.45
CA GLY A 112 14.20 -3.39 -21.61
C GLY A 112 13.68 -4.00 -20.29
N GLU A 113 14.11 -3.50 -19.14
CA GLU A 113 13.47 -3.85 -17.86
C GLU A 113 12.07 -3.22 -17.82
N THR A 114 11.08 -3.93 -17.32
CA THR A 114 9.68 -3.47 -17.26
C THR A 114 9.05 -3.70 -15.90
N ALA A 115 8.14 -2.80 -15.51
CA ALA A 115 7.19 -2.99 -14.41
C ALA A 115 5.78 -2.67 -14.91
N GLU A 116 4.85 -3.59 -14.72
CA GLU A 116 3.44 -3.44 -15.06
C GLU A 116 2.67 -3.03 -13.80
N LEU A 117 1.84 -1.99 -13.92
CA LEU A 117 1.01 -1.49 -12.83
C LEU A 117 -0.46 -1.53 -13.23
N SER A 118 -1.28 -1.94 -12.29
CA SER A 118 -2.73 -1.83 -12.30
C SER A 118 -3.21 -0.81 -11.24
N ALA A 119 -4.45 -0.38 -11.34
CA ALA A 119 -5.04 0.55 -10.37
C ALA A 119 -4.90 0.04 -8.93
N GLY A 120 -4.34 0.85 -8.04
CA GLY A 120 -4.03 0.54 -6.65
C GLY A 120 -2.55 0.19 -6.41
N ASP A 121 -1.78 -0.15 -7.45
CA ASP A 121 -0.37 -0.49 -7.30
C ASP A 121 0.48 0.73 -6.95
N GLY A 122 1.40 0.54 -5.99
CA GLY A 122 2.41 1.51 -5.60
C GLY A 122 3.76 1.18 -6.22
N LEU A 123 4.50 2.20 -6.64
CA LEU A 123 5.81 2.08 -7.27
C LEU A 123 6.84 2.95 -6.55
N ILE A 124 8.05 2.42 -6.34
CA ILE A 124 9.24 3.24 -6.05
C ILE A 124 9.98 3.41 -7.38
N GLU A 125 9.98 4.64 -7.88
CA GLU A 125 10.53 5.02 -9.19
C GLU A 125 12.05 4.87 -9.25
N LEU A 126 12.58 4.87 -10.47
CA LEU A 126 14.01 4.86 -10.71
C LEU A 126 14.63 6.22 -10.46
N THR A 127 15.56 6.29 -9.52
CA THR A 127 16.37 7.48 -9.25
C THR A 127 17.68 7.38 -10.03
N ASN A 128 18.03 8.44 -10.78
CA ASN A 128 19.23 8.49 -11.65
C ASN A 128 19.32 7.35 -12.67
N GLN A 129 18.18 6.89 -13.17
CA GLN A 129 18.11 5.91 -14.25
C GLN A 129 17.02 6.33 -15.23
N VAL A 130 17.35 6.29 -16.52
CA VAL A 130 16.42 6.71 -17.57
C VAL A 130 15.34 5.66 -17.79
N HIS A 131 14.10 6.12 -17.79
CA HIS A 131 12.91 5.29 -17.97
C HIS A 131 11.75 6.10 -18.58
N ALA A 132 10.70 5.41 -18.95
CA ALA A 132 9.44 6.01 -19.38
C ALA A 132 8.26 5.14 -18.91
N GLY A 133 7.09 5.77 -18.83
CA GLY A 133 5.81 5.09 -18.60
C GLY A 133 4.94 5.14 -19.84
N ALA A 134 4.29 4.04 -20.20
CA ALA A 134 3.35 3.95 -21.30
C ALA A 134 2.00 3.40 -20.83
N ASN A 135 0.93 4.03 -21.25
CA ASN A 135 -0.42 3.48 -21.04
C ASN A 135 -0.71 2.47 -22.15
N THR A 136 -0.74 1.20 -21.79
CA THR A 136 -1.03 0.06 -22.68
C THR A 136 -2.49 -0.38 -22.62
N GLY A 137 -3.31 0.23 -21.75
CA GLY A 137 -4.73 -0.05 -21.62
C GLY A 137 -5.61 0.79 -22.55
N ASP A 138 -6.91 0.57 -22.45
CA ASP A 138 -7.94 1.23 -23.25
C ASP A 138 -8.52 2.48 -22.56
N GLU A 139 -8.25 2.67 -21.26
CA GLU A 139 -8.71 3.79 -20.44
C GLU A 139 -7.53 4.69 -20.04
N PRO A 140 -7.77 5.97 -19.70
CA PRO A 140 -6.71 6.85 -19.19
C PRO A 140 -6.04 6.29 -17.94
N ALA A 141 -4.72 6.18 -17.95
CA ALA A 141 -3.93 5.88 -16.76
C ALA A 141 -3.74 7.17 -15.95
N ILE A 142 -4.10 7.13 -14.67
CA ILE A 142 -3.92 8.27 -13.74
C ILE A 142 -2.99 7.83 -12.63
N ILE A 143 -1.81 8.44 -12.57
CA ILE A 143 -0.83 8.19 -11.53
C ILE A 143 -0.65 9.43 -10.64
N LEU A 144 -0.62 9.23 -9.32
CA LEU A 144 -0.23 10.22 -8.34
C LEU A 144 1.23 9.99 -7.99
N VAL A 145 2.09 10.98 -8.26
CA VAL A 145 3.54 10.89 -8.05
C VAL A 145 3.96 11.86 -6.96
N VAL A 146 4.76 11.39 -6.02
CA VAL A 146 5.39 12.17 -4.95
C VAL A 146 6.88 12.25 -5.21
N TYR A 147 7.38 13.45 -5.44
CA TYR A 147 8.80 13.74 -5.60
C TYR A 147 9.36 14.26 -4.27
N VAL A 148 10.43 13.64 -3.79
CA VAL A 148 11.17 14.05 -2.60
C VAL A 148 12.40 14.85 -3.04
N GLY A 149 12.15 16.03 -3.57
CA GLY A 149 13.16 16.90 -4.19
C GLY A 149 13.87 17.82 -3.21
N ILE A 150 14.72 18.67 -3.80
CA ILE A 150 15.46 19.74 -3.12
C ILE A 150 15.07 21.07 -3.78
N GLU A 151 14.86 22.12 -2.97
CA GLU A 151 14.50 23.45 -3.46
C GLU A 151 15.48 23.95 -4.54
N GLY A 152 14.92 24.34 -5.69
CA GLY A 152 15.65 24.84 -6.83
C GLY A 152 16.25 23.76 -7.74
N GLU A 153 16.10 22.48 -7.42
CA GLU A 153 16.53 21.37 -8.27
C GLU A 153 15.36 20.76 -9.07
N PRO A 154 15.59 20.30 -10.32
CA PRO A 154 14.54 19.67 -11.10
C PRO A 154 14.17 18.32 -10.47
N VAL A 155 12.88 17.96 -10.49
CA VAL A 155 12.40 16.64 -10.05
C VAL A 155 12.29 15.62 -11.20
N THR A 156 12.37 16.12 -12.45
CA THR A 156 12.35 15.30 -13.67
C THR A 156 13.24 15.96 -14.73
N VAL A 157 14.10 15.19 -15.37
CA VAL A 157 15.00 15.63 -16.44
C VAL A 157 14.76 14.75 -17.66
N LEU A 158 14.49 15.38 -18.83
CA LEU A 158 14.30 14.65 -20.08
C LEU A 158 15.64 14.09 -20.57
N ALA A 159 15.64 12.85 -21.08
CA ALA A 159 16.84 12.18 -21.54
C ALA A 159 17.50 12.90 -22.75
N GLU A 160 16.71 13.56 -23.57
CA GLU A 160 17.23 14.39 -24.72
C GLU A 160 18.07 15.61 -24.28
N HIS A 161 17.96 16.03 -23.02
CA HIS A 161 18.76 17.10 -22.45
C HIS A 161 20.08 16.59 -21.83
N CYS A 162 20.32 15.28 -21.91
CA CYS A 162 21.51 14.63 -21.41
C CYS A 162 22.68 14.74 -22.40
N SER A 163 23.37 15.89 -22.43
CA SER A 163 24.48 16.13 -23.36
C SER A 163 25.87 16.05 -22.72
N ASP A 164 25.98 15.78 -21.46
CA ASP A 164 27.23 15.78 -20.70
C ASP A 164 27.34 14.65 -19.65
N ASP A 165 28.48 14.54 -18.98
CA ASP A 165 28.80 13.55 -17.97
C ASP A 165 27.92 13.64 -16.69
N SER A 166 27.01 14.63 -16.63
CA SER A 166 26.07 14.79 -15.51
C SER A 166 24.87 13.84 -15.58
N CYS A 167 24.69 13.18 -16.72
CA CYS A 167 23.60 12.25 -16.95
C CYS A 167 23.89 10.84 -16.43
N PRO A 168 22.85 10.11 -16.03
CA PRO A 168 23.02 8.71 -15.66
C PRO A 168 23.70 7.90 -16.78
N GLN A 169 24.77 7.17 -16.46
CA GLN A 169 25.58 6.39 -17.40
C GLN A 169 24.85 5.22 -18.07
N ASN A 170 23.57 5.01 -17.78
CA ASN A 170 22.73 4.00 -18.41
C ASN A 170 22.03 4.50 -19.70
N VAL A 171 22.30 5.73 -20.11
CA VAL A 171 21.89 6.24 -21.43
C VAL A 171 22.91 5.74 -22.44
N SER A 172 22.75 4.52 -22.97
CA SER A 172 23.54 4.08 -24.10
C SER A 172 23.19 4.94 -25.34
N ALA A 173 24.19 5.39 -26.06
CA ALA A 173 24.08 6.29 -27.19
C ALA A 173 23.36 5.70 -28.45
N ASP A 174 22.57 4.63 -28.25
CA ASP A 174 21.91 3.88 -29.34
C ASP A 174 20.54 4.42 -29.74
N ALA A 175 20.10 5.55 -29.18
CA ALA A 175 18.80 6.17 -29.52
C ALA A 175 18.88 7.06 -30.82
N GLU A 176 20.00 7.15 -31.49
CA GLU A 176 20.21 8.07 -32.64
C GLU A 176 20.04 7.43 -34.01
N GLN A 177 19.47 6.21 -34.09
CA GLN A 177 19.19 5.55 -35.40
C GLN A 177 17.86 4.82 -35.40
N GLN A 178 16.74 5.56 -35.40
CA GLN A 178 15.50 5.09 -36.05
C GLN A 178 14.62 6.25 -36.49
#